data_37e3441321490ae7efc3f844ac7f220b
#
_entry.id   37e3441321490ae7efc3f844ac7f220b
#
_cell.length_a   1.000
_cell.length_b   1.000
_cell.length_c   1.000
_cell.angle_alpha   90.00
_cell.angle_beta   90.00
_cell.angle_gamma   90.00
#
_symmetry.space_group_name_H-M   'P 1'
#
loop_
_entity.id
_entity.type
_entity.pdbx_description
1 polymer ?
#
loop_
_entity_poly.entity_id
_entity_poly.type
_entity_poly.pdbx_seq_one_letter_code
_entity_poly.pdbx_strand_id
1 'polypeptide(L)'
;MPSGVGDPVVGQEVAAPGEAVLAEDAHHPVVHAWRLAPPGGPSDGNATLPGHPTRYRLVPVSDTPIDPSSAAPDDGDVSLHEHGSGLLAEKAKRAAKIERIREGGANPYPYRFDRTHTLGEIRAAHEHLEPGTETEVRVAVAGRIMLLREQGKLVFITMRDRSGEIQLFVSKGVIGDDGFAAVGDLDLGDWVGVEGTVMTTRKGELSVKAERVELLSKAVRPMPDKWHGLTDTDTRFRQRYADLIVNAEARRTFEVRHAVIASFRRTLHELAFIEVETPVLHVEAGGAHARPFITHHNTLDMTMFLRIALELHLKRLIVGGMERVFEIGRVFRNEGVSTRHNPEFTMMELYQAFADHTEMIDITERLITTAAVEATGSSVVTVHGPGGVVEEVDLAEPWRRARMIDLVQEATGVEVHPSQPVEHLRKLASEYGVSVLPRWGAGKIIEEIFESTAEQSLIRPTFVTGHPVEISPLARTDRHDPYLTERFELFIGAREYANGYSELNDPVEQRARFEDEQRAKEAGDDEAAGIDEDYLRALEYGMPPTGGLGIGMDRVAMLLAGVTSIKEVILFPTLRHEVL
;
A
#
# COMPACT_ATOMS: atom_id res chain seq x y z
N MET A 1 -26.49 48.71 55.55
CA MET A 1 -26.44 50.18 55.56
C MET A 1 -25.02 50.62 55.87
N PRO A 2 -24.48 51.68 55.28
CA PRO A 2 -24.69 52.19 53.92
C PRO A 2 -23.34 52.39 53.18
N SER A 3 -23.42 52.55 51.89
CA SER A 3 -23.03 53.68 51.00
C SER A 3 -21.52 53.82 50.73
N GLY A 4 -21.05 54.13 49.59
CA GLY A 4 -21.54 54.79 48.39
C GLY A 4 -20.41 54.78 47.35
N VAL A 5 -20.74 54.64 46.12
CA VAL A 5 -20.88 55.64 45.06
C VAL A 5 -19.60 56.39 44.70
N GLY A 6 -19.23 56.25 43.42
CA GLY A 6 -18.37 57.21 42.75
C GLY A 6 -17.72 56.76 41.48
N ASP A 7 -18.47 56.72 40.37
CA ASP A 7 -17.98 56.99 39.00
C ASP A 7 -17.87 58.54 38.86
N PRO A 8 -17.36 59.09 37.74
CA PRO A 8 -16.86 58.64 36.44
C PRO A 8 -15.74 59.50 35.79
N VAL A 9 -15.47 59.31 34.51
CA VAL A 9 -15.25 60.30 33.42
C VAL A 9 -13.87 60.46 32.79
N VAL A 10 -13.75 60.03 31.52
CA VAL A 10 -13.32 60.74 30.27
C VAL A 10 -11.87 61.23 30.17
N GLY A 11 -11.13 60.86 29.15
CA GLY A 11 -11.21 61.28 27.79
C GLY A 11 -9.83 61.38 27.10
N GLN A 12 -9.86 61.26 25.83
CA GLN A 12 -9.04 61.86 24.76
C GLN A 12 -7.59 61.34 24.58
N GLU A 13 -7.30 60.73 23.47
CA GLU A 13 -7.02 61.16 22.08
C GLU A 13 -5.66 61.82 21.84
N VAL A 14 -5.08 61.40 20.66
CA VAL A 14 -4.18 62.13 19.72
C VAL A 14 -2.67 61.83 19.86
N ALA A 15 -2.00 61.28 18.92
CA ALA A 15 -1.55 61.43 17.56
C ALA A 15 -0.26 60.67 17.26
N ALA A 16 -0.15 60.15 16.06
CA ALA A 16 1.10 59.84 15.37
C ALA A 16 1.76 61.17 14.87
N PRO A 17 2.92 61.21 14.16
CA PRO A 17 3.67 60.19 13.41
C PRO A 17 5.21 60.34 13.52
N GLY A 18 5.97 59.48 12.84
CA GLY A 18 7.41 59.69 12.60
C GLY A 18 8.05 58.58 11.76
N GLU A 19 8.25 58.88 10.48
CA GLU A 19 9.03 58.10 9.50
C GLU A 19 10.53 58.09 9.80
N ALA A 20 11.22 57.02 9.36
CA ALA A 20 12.47 57.00 8.56
C ALA A 20 13.03 55.58 8.51
N VAL A 21 13.08 54.93 7.39
CA VAL A 21 14.00 54.92 6.21
C VAL A 21 15.11 53.87 6.33
N LEU A 22 14.98 52.87 5.40
CA LEU A 22 15.98 52.10 4.61
C LEU A 22 16.95 51.14 5.28
N ALA A 23 16.96 49.86 4.85
CA ALA A 23 17.75 49.28 3.75
C ALA A 23 17.45 47.78 3.55
N GLU A 24 17.14 47.41 2.34
CA GLU A 24 17.51 46.30 1.43
C GLU A 24 18.35 45.16 2.00
N ASP A 25 17.93 43.87 1.80
CA ASP A 25 18.23 43.00 0.67
C ASP A 25 17.53 41.63 0.80
N ALA A 26 16.72 41.33 -0.11
CA ALA A 26 16.64 40.32 -1.18
C ALA A 26 16.87 38.83 -0.81
N HIS A 27 15.82 38.04 -0.97
CA HIS A 27 15.65 36.89 -1.86
C HIS A 27 14.40 36.07 -1.47
N HIS A 28 13.31 36.30 -2.19
CA HIS A 28 12.13 35.41 -2.19
C HIS A 28 12.21 34.43 -3.36
N PRO A 29 11.89 33.15 -3.18
CA PRO A 29 11.46 32.29 -4.28
C PRO A 29 9.94 32.43 -4.51
N VAL A 30 9.61 32.49 -5.78
CA VAL A 30 8.28 32.67 -6.34
C VAL A 30 7.37 31.49 -5.99
N VAL A 31 6.28 31.79 -5.30
CA VAL A 31 5.15 30.87 -5.11
C VAL A 31 4.13 31.13 -6.22
N HIS A 32 3.93 30.16 -7.12
CA HIS A 32 2.85 30.21 -8.10
C HIS A 32 1.50 30.01 -7.42
N ALA A 33 0.74 31.10 -7.26
CA ALA A 33 -0.65 31.06 -6.83
C ALA A 33 -1.56 30.68 -8.01
N TRP A 34 -2.30 29.60 -7.88
CA TRP A 34 -3.40 29.23 -8.77
C TRP A 34 -4.60 30.15 -8.47
N ARG A 35 -4.99 30.99 -9.43
CA ARG A 35 -6.24 31.74 -9.38
C ARG A 35 -7.38 30.88 -9.90
N LEU A 36 -8.36 30.62 -9.04
CA LEU A 36 -9.68 30.12 -9.45
C LEU A 36 -10.50 31.28 -10.02
N ALA A 37 -11.05 31.08 -11.21
CA ALA A 37 -12.00 32.03 -11.82
C ALA A 37 -13.41 31.85 -11.23
N PRO A 38 -14.22 32.91 -11.12
CA PRO A 38 -15.56 32.84 -10.56
C PRO A 38 -16.56 32.19 -11.55
N PRO A 39 -17.65 31.57 -11.05
CA PRO A 39 -18.66 30.92 -11.89
C PRO A 39 -19.59 31.98 -12.55
N GLY A 40 -19.71 31.90 -13.86
CA GLY A 40 -20.73 32.60 -14.64
C GLY A 40 -22.09 31.89 -14.53
N GLY A 41 -23.16 32.67 -14.45
CA GLY A 41 -24.55 32.24 -14.26
C GLY A 41 -25.18 31.51 -15.48
N PRO A 42 -26.48 31.15 -15.41
CA PRO A 42 -27.04 30.02 -16.07
C PRO A 42 -27.47 30.27 -17.53
N SER A 43 -27.29 29.24 -18.37
CA SER A 43 -28.05 29.10 -19.61
C SER A 43 -28.53 27.64 -19.77
N ASP A 44 -29.80 27.49 -19.98
CA ASP A 44 -30.55 26.26 -20.22
C ASP A 44 -30.00 25.45 -21.40
N GLY A 45 -29.90 24.16 -21.24
CA GLY A 45 -29.54 23.27 -22.33
C GLY A 45 -29.36 21.83 -21.87
N ASN A 46 -30.43 21.06 -21.99
CA ASN A 46 -30.53 19.63 -21.79
C ASN A 46 -29.54 18.88 -22.67
N ALA A 47 -28.46 18.33 -22.12
CA ALA A 47 -27.60 17.38 -22.79
C ALA A 47 -27.16 16.30 -21.79
N THR A 48 -27.77 15.13 -21.91
CA THR A 48 -27.39 13.87 -21.29
C THR A 48 -25.96 13.51 -21.70
N LEU A 49 -25.03 13.54 -20.75
CA LEU A 49 -23.69 12.96 -20.91
C LEU A 49 -23.76 11.44 -20.73
N PRO A 50 -23.22 10.63 -21.65
CA PRO A 50 -23.12 9.20 -21.43
C PRO A 50 -22.04 8.92 -20.38
N GLY A 51 -22.43 8.24 -19.30
CA GLY A 51 -21.52 7.72 -18.29
C GLY A 51 -20.60 6.67 -18.91
N HIS A 52 -19.29 6.93 -18.87
CA HIS A 52 -18.29 5.93 -19.11
C HIS A 52 -17.93 5.24 -17.79
N PRO A 53 -18.26 3.97 -17.60
CA PRO A 53 -17.59 3.17 -16.60
C PRO A 53 -16.23 2.76 -17.17
N THR A 54 -15.16 3.38 -16.70
CA THR A 54 -13.80 2.91 -16.97
C THR A 54 -13.60 1.60 -16.21
N ARG A 55 -14.08 0.50 -16.78
CA ARG A 55 -13.72 -0.84 -16.31
C ARG A 55 -12.28 -1.09 -16.72
N TYR A 56 -11.37 -1.04 -15.78
CA TYR A 56 -10.04 -1.61 -15.95
C TYR A 56 -10.18 -3.12 -16.00
N ARG A 57 -10.28 -3.66 -17.21
CA ARG A 57 -10.23 -5.10 -17.43
C ARG A 57 -8.75 -5.47 -17.45
N LEU A 58 -8.28 -6.20 -16.44
CA LEU A 58 -7.00 -6.89 -16.50
C LEU A 58 -7.10 -7.90 -17.65
N VAL A 59 -6.31 -7.70 -18.68
CA VAL A 59 -6.17 -8.67 -19.75
C VAL A 59 -5.20 -9.73 -19.24
N PRO A 60 -5.58 -11.03 -19.19
CA PRO A 60 -4.64 -12.06 -18.80
C PRO A 60 -3.48 -12.09 -19.80
N VAL A 61 -2.27 -12.05 -19.28
CA VAL A 61 -1.08 -12.34 -20.07
C VAL A 61 -1.19 -13.80 -20.48
N SER A 62 -1.33 -14.08 -21.78
CA SER A 62 -1.38 -15.44 -22.29
C SER A 62 -0.03 -16.11 -22.02
N ASP A 63 -0.03 -17.12 -21.17
CA ASP A 63 1.04 -18.09 -21.03
C ASP A 63 1.08 -18.96 -22.28
N THR A 64 1.80 -18.52 -23.30
CA THR A 64 2.20 -19.41 -24.40
C THR A 64 3.57 -19.96 -24.05
N PRO A 65 3.72 -21.27 -23.82
CA PRO A 65 5.03 -21.86 -23.55
C PRO A 65 5.94 -21.71 -24.76
N ILE A 66 7.08 -21.08 -24.58
CA ILE A 66 8.16 -21.06 -25.57
C ILE A 66 8.85 -22.42 -25.50
N ASP A 67 8.92 -23.11 -26.64
CA ASP A 67 9.60 -24.40 -26.87
C ASP A 67 11.05 -24.36 -26.36
N PRO A 68 11.46 -25.29 -25.45
CA PRO A 68 12.79 -25.28 -24.85
C PRO A 68 13.88 -25.91 -25.72
N SER A 69 13.66 -26.18 -27.01
CA SER A 69 14.61 -26.97 -27.84
C SER A 69 15.70 -26.16 -28.55
N SER A 70 15.98 -24.89 -28.20
CA SER A 70 17.15 -24.17 -28.71
C SER A 70 18.17 -23.89 -27.59
N ALA A 71 18.77 -24.96 -27.05
CA ALA A 71 19.87 -24.85 -26.10
C ALA A 71 21.14 -24.33 -26.79
N ALA A 72 21.70 -23.24 -26.32
CA ALA A 72 23.08 -22.84 -26.52
C ALA A 72 23.92 -23.23 -25.28
N PRO A 73 25.24 -23.44 -25.41
CA PRO A 73 26.03 -24.25 -24.48
C PRO A 73 26.25 -23.57 -23.12
N ASP A 74 26.33 -24.42 -22.13
CA ASP A 74 26.69 -24.25 -20.74
C ASP A 74 28.05 -23.55 -20.59
N ASP A 75 28.08 -22.35 -20.01
CA ASP A 75 29.30 -21.72 -19.51
C ASP A 75 29.14 -21.33 -18.04
N GLY A 76 29.94 -22.05 -17.27
CA GLY A 76 30.11 -22.12 -15.83
C GLY A 76 29.89 -20.88 -14.97
N ASP A 77 29.52 -21.20 -13.76
CA ASP A 77 29.55 -20.47 -12.48
C ASP A 77 30.51 -19.28 -12.42
N VAL A 78 29.96 -18.03 -12.47
CA VAL A 78 30.72 -16.79 -12.30
C VAL A 78 30.37 -16.16 -10.97
N SER A 79 31.32 -16.19 -10.04
CA SER A 79 31.24 -15.65 -8.70
C SER A 79 31.06 -14.12 -8.68
N LEU A 80 30.34 -13.62 -7.66
CA LEU A 80 29.93 -12.23 -7.44
C LEU A 80 31.08 -11.18 -7.36
N HIS A 81 32.35 -11.57 -7.39
CA HIS A 81 33.51 -10.68 -7.27
C HIS A 81 34.12 -10.16 -8.58
N GLU A 82 33.74 -10.68 -9.74
CA GLU A 82 34.26 -10.21 -11.05
C GLU A 82 33.43 -9.07 -11.70
N HIS A 83 32.30 -8.68 -11.09
CA HIS A 83 31.35 -7.75 -11.71
C HIS A 83 31.77 -6.27 -11.73
N GLY A 84 32.76 -5.84 -10.94
CA GLY A 84 33.13 -4.44 -10.81
C GLY A 84 33.73 -3.82 -12.09
N SER A 85 34.71 -4.48 -12.71
CA SER A 85 35.45 -3.94 -13.87
C SER A 85 34.62 -3.97 -15.16
N GLY A 86 33.86 -5.04 -15.38
CA GLY A 86 32.99 -5.19 -16.56
C GLY A 86 31.83 -4.20 -16.56
N LEU A 87 31.18 -3.99 -15.41
CA LEU A 87 30.11 -3.01 -15.24
C LEU A 87 30.60 -1.56 -15.49
N LEU A 88 31.76 -1.21 -14.94
CA LEU A 88 32.34 0.13 -15.14
C LEU A 88 32.69 0.38 -16.61
N ALA A 89 33.28 -0.62 -17.30
CA ALA A 89 33.58 -0.54 -18.72
C ALA A 89 32.32 -0.38 -19.57
N GLU A 90 31.26 -1.15 -19.30
CA GLU A 90 29.98 -1.02 -20.03
C GLU A 90 29.31 0.34 -19.77
N LYS A 91 29.32 0.83 -18.53
CA LYS A 91 28.83 2.18 -18.22
C LYS A 91 29.62 3.26 -18.97
N ALA A 92 30.94 3.15 -19.02
CA ALA A 92 31.80 4.09 -19.76
C ALA A 92 31.50 4.06 -21.26
N LYS A 93 31.32 2.88 -21.85
CA LYS A 93 30.96 2.70 -23.26
C LYS A 93 29.61 3.36 -23.60
N ARG A 94 28.60 3.17 -22.74
CA ARG A 94 27.28 3.78 -22.93
C ARG A 94 27.30 5.30 -22.69
N ALA A 95 28.09 5.77 -21.73
CA ALA A 95 28.33 7.20 -21.54
C ALA A 95 28.97 7.87 -22.76
N ALA A 96 29.96 7.20 -23.38
CA ALA A 96 30.57 7.69 -24.61
C ALA A 96 29.57 7.80 -25.79
N LYS A 97 28.54 6.93 -25.83
CA LYS A 97 27.45 7.05 -26.81
C LYS A 97 26.64 8.34 -26.59
N ILE A 98 26.40 8.73 -25.31
CA ILE A 98 25.70 9.99 -24.99
C ILE A 98 26.43 11.19 -25.57
N GLU A 99 27.77 11.24 -25.40
CA GLU A 99 28.56 12.35 -25.91
C GLU A 99 28.53 12.40 -27.45
N ARG A 100 28.66 11.27 -28.15
CA ARG A 100 28.53 11.21 -29.61
C ARG A 100 27.16 11.70 -30.10
N ILE A 101 26.08 11.33 -29.42
CA ILE A 101 24.72 11.77 -29.75
C ILE A 101 24.61 13.28 -29.62
N ARG A 102 25.19 13.86 -28.56
CA ARG A 102 25.23 15.31 -28.31
C ARG A 102 26.08 16.06 -29.36
N GLU A 103 27.26 15.54 -29.67
CA GLU A 103 28.14 16.08 -30.73
C GLU A 103 27.45 16.05 -32.11
N GLY A 104 26.62 15.04 -32.37
CA GLY A 104 25.75 14.96 -33.55
C GLY A 104 24.56 15.93 -33.53
N GLY A 105 24.40 16.76 -32.49
CA GLY A 105 23.32 17.74 -32.36
C GLY A 105 21.98 17.17 -31.86
N ALA A 106 21.91 15.87 -31.50
CA ALA A 106 20.71 15.27 -30.94
C ALA A 106 20.71 15.33 -29.40
N ASN A 107 19.52 15.39 -28.81
CA ASN A 107 19.36 15.36 -27.35
C ASN A 107 19.03 13.92 -26.90
N PRO A 108 19.92 13.23 -26.15
CA PRO A 108 19.66 11.88 -25.66
C PRO A 108 18.63 11.82 -24.53
N TYR A 109 18.11 12.99 -24.08
CA TYR A 109 17.12 13.14 -23.02
C TYR A 109 16.12 14.24 -23.36
N PRO A 110 15.29 14.08 -24.41
CA PRO A 110 14.29 15.06 -24.81
C PRO A 110 13.25 15.26 -23.70
N TYR A 111 12.62 16.44 -23.69
CA TYR A 111 11.67 16.82 -22.65
C TYR A 111 10.28 16.18 -22.83
N ARG A 112 9.92 15.78 -24.05
CA ARG A 112 8.58 15.29 -24.37
C ARG A 112 8.61 14.40 -25.60
N PHE A 113 7.68 13.43 -25.63
CA PHE A 113 7.29 12.65 -26.79
C PHE A 113 5.77 12.48 -26.79
N ASP A 114 5.11 12.80 -27.89
CA ASP A 114 3.65 12.77 -28.01
C ASP A 114 3.18 11.39 -28.45
N ARG A 115 2.98 10.51 -27.48
CA ARG A 115 2.47 9.16 -27.69
C ARG A 115 0.97 9.20 -28.00
N THR A 116 0.54 8.53 -29.09
CA THR A 116 -0.87 8.40 -29.49
C THR A 116 -1.56 7.17 -28.90
N HIS A 117 -0.83 6.06 -28.77
CA HIS A 117 -1.37 4.76 -28.32
C HIS A 117 -0.43 4.10 -27.31
N THR A 118 -1.00 3.33 -26.38
CA THR A 118 -0.26 2.33 -25.60
C THR A 118 -0.08 1.06 -26.45
N LEU A 119 0.89 0.22 -26.08
CA LEU A 119 1.14 -1.04 -26.79
C LEU A 119 -0.01 -2.03 -26.65
N GLY A 120 -0.68 -2.05 -25.50
CA GLY A 120 -1.86 -2.88 -25.25
C GLY A 120 -3.06 -2.46 -26.09
N GLU A 121 -3.29 -1.15 -26.32
CA GLU A 121 -4.35 -0.67 -27.21
C GLU A 121 -4.13 -1.14 -28.65
N ILE A 122 -2.88 -1.09 -29.15
CA ILE A 122 -2.55 -1.58 -30.48
C ILE A 122 -2.78 -3.09 -30.56
N ARG A 123 -2.33 -3.85 -29.55
CA ARG A 123 -2.52 -5.29 -29.51
C ARG A 123 -4.01 -5.66 -29.48
N ALA A 124 -4.80 -5.04 -28.64
CA ALA A 124 -6.24 -5.29 -28.53
C ALA A 124 -6.99 -4.98 -29.86
N ALA A 125 -6.55 -3.95 -30.58
CA ALA A 125 -7.19 -3.54 -31.84
C ALA A 125 -6.73 -4.37 -33.06
N HIS A 126 -5.53 -4.94 -33.04
CA HIS A 126 -4.88 -5.47 -34.24
C HIS A 126 -4.32 -6.90 -34.09
N GLU A 127 -4.51 -7.59 -32.95
CA GLU A 127 -4.00 -8.97 -32.74
C GLU A 127 -4.57 -9.99 -33.73
N HIS A 128 -5.73 -9.69 -34.31
CA HIS A 128 -6.43 -10.56 -35.28
C HIS A 128 -5.89 -10.46 -36.71
N LEU A 129 -4.90 -9.61 -36.98
CA LEU A 129 -4.36 -9.43 -38.34
C LEU A 129 -3.63 -10.69 -38.81
N GLU A 130 -3.92 -11.06 -40.06
CA GLU A 130 -3.26 -12.21 -40.70
C GLU A 130 -1.74 -11.95 -40.92
N PRO A 131 -0.90 -13.00 -40.90
CA PRO A 131 0.53 -12.89 -41.14
C PRO A 131 0.87 -12.18 -42.46
N GLY A 132 1.78 -11.21 -42.38
CA GLY A 132 2.24 -10.43 -43.54
C GLY A 132 1.32 -9.27 -43.94
N THR A 133 0.33 -8.92 -43.11
CA THR A 133 -0.55 -7.77 -43.36
C THR A 133 0.16 -6.46 -43.00
N GLU A 134 0.17 -5.48 -43.90
CA GLU A 134 0.56 -4.10 -43.64
C GLU A 134 -0.71 -3.24 -43.60
N THR A 135 -0.82 -2.33 -42.62
CA THR A 135 -1.95 -1.41 -42.50
C THR A 135 -1.54 0.03 -42.73
N GLU A 136 -2.51 0.92 -42.96
CA GLU A 136 -2.32 2.36 -43.03
C GLU A 136 -2.44 3.05 -41.65
N VAL A 137 -2.63 2.26 -40.57
CA VAL A 137 -2.83 2.80 -39.22
C VAL A 137 -1.52 3.34 -38.69
N ARG A 138 -1.42 4.67 -38.59
CA ARG A 138 -0.25 5.36 -38.04
C ARG A 138 -0.35 5.50 -36.53
N VAL A 139 0.74 5.19 -35.85
CA VAL A 139 0.85 5.25 -34.41
C VAL A 139 2.16 5.92 -34.00
N ALA A 140 2.12 6.60 -32.86
CA ALA A 140 3.29 7.03 -32.11
C ALA A 140 3.28 6.32 -30.77
N VAL A 141 4.30 5.52 -30.50
CA VAL A 141 4.43 4.68 -29.30
C VAL A 141 5.75 4.96 -28.59
N ALA A 142 5.77 4.78 -27.27
CA ALA A 142 6.97 4.96 -26.47
C ALA A 142 7.09 3.84 -25.42
N GLY A 143 8.32 3.36 -25.24
CA GLY A 143 8.57 2.29 -24.30
C GLY A 143 10.07 2.01 -24.11
N ARG A 144 10.36 1.04 -23.23
CA ARG A 144 11.71 0.58 -22.94
C ARG A 144 12.11 -0.56 -23.88
N ILE A 145 13.34 -0.53 -24.37
CA ILE A 145 13.92 -1.63 -25.17
C ILE A 145 14.21 -2.81 -24.26
N MET A 146 13.53 -3.93 -24.52
CA MET A 146 13.69 -5.19 -23.78
C MET A 146 14.52 -6.21 -24.54
N LEU A 147 14.49 -6.17 -25.88
CA LEU A 147 15.29 -7.01 -26.75
C LEU A 147 15.66 -6.24 -28.02
N LEU A 148 16.86 -6.45 -28.50
CA LEU A 148 17.35 -5.87 -29.75
C LEU A 148 18.09 -6.96 -30.53
N ARG A 149 17.70 -7.18 -31.81
CA ARG A 149 18.30 -8.17 -32.70
C ARG A 149 18.55 -7.53 -34.05
N GLU A 150 19.80 -7.50 -34.46
CA GLU A 150 20.22 -6.98 -35.76
C GLU A 150 20.32 -8.11 -36.78
N GLN A 151 19.78 -7.90 -37.97
CA GLN A 151 19.85 -8.84 -39.09
C GLN A 151 20.14 -8.06 -40.39
N GLY A 152 21.40 -7.72 -40.59
CA GLY A 152 21.84 -6.97 -41.78
C GLY A 152 21.23 -5.58 -41.89
N LYS A 153 20.26 -5.38 -42.81
CA LYS A 153 19.55 -4.10 -43.02
C LYS A 153 18.26 -3.97 -42.18
N LEU A 154 18.03 -4.90 -41.26
CA LEU A 154 16.84 -4.94 -40.38
C LEU A 154 17.29 -4.99 -38.93
N VAL A 155 16.52 -4.29 -38.07
CA VAL A 155 16.62 -4.41 -36.61
C VAL A 155 15.24 -4.70 -36.07
N PHE A 156 15.16 -5.72 -35.24
CA PHE A 156 13.95 -6.07 -34.49
C PHE A 156 14.15 -5.68 -33.03
N ILE A 157 13.25 -4.86 -32.51
CA ILE A 157 13.28 -4.40 -31.13
C ILE A 157 11.99 -4.86 -30.44
N THR A 158 12.10 -5.55 -29.31
CA THR A 158 10.94 -5.71 -28.43
C THR A 158 10.90 -4.50 -27.49
N MET A 159 9.83 -3.74 -27.58
CA MET A 159 9.58 -2.58 -26.74
C MET A 159 8.48 -2.90 -25.72
N ARG A 160 8.65 -2.43 -24.48
CA ARG A 160 7.68 -2.59 -23.40
C ARG A 160 7.24 -1.24 -22.86
N ASP A 161 5.94 -1.06 -22.68
CA ASP A 161 5.35 0.01 -21.88
C ASP A 161 4.56 -0.57 -20.69
N ARG A 162 3.73 0.25 -20.04
CA ARG A 162 2.89 -0.19 -18.90
C ARG A 162 1.82 -1.23 -19.27
N SER A 163 1.43 -1.31 -20.54
CA SER A 163 0.31 -2.11 -21.03
C SER A 163 0.73 -3.41 -21.71
N GLY A 164 2.03 -3.61 -21.96
CA GLY A 164 2.53 -4.83 -22.60
C GLY A 164 3.76 -4.61 -23.48
N GLU A 165 3.98 -5.55 -24.39
CA GLU A 165 5.10 -5.57 -25.32
C GLU A 165 4.63 -5.59 -26.76
N ILE A 166 5.41 -4.95 -27.66
CA ILE A 166 5.24 -5.06 -29.11
C ILE A 166 6.60 -5.12 -29.78
N GLN A 167 6.65 -5.74 -30.96
CA GLN A 167 7.84 -5.69 -31.80
C GLN A 167 7.87 -4.41 -32.62
N LEU A 168 9.05 -3.78 -32.72
CA LEU A 168 9.33 -2.76 -33.70
C LEU A 168 10.07 -3.39 -34.86
N PHE A 169 9.59 -3.18 -36.07
CA PHE A 169 10.24 -3.59 -37.31
C PHE A 169 10.95 -2.36 -37.90
N VAL A 170 12.27 -2.32 -37.75
CA VAL A 170 13.11 -1.23 -38.21
C VAL A 170 13.86 -1.66 -39.45
N SER A 171 13.59 -1.01 -40.58
CA SER A 171 14.23 -1.31 -41.86
C SER A 171 15.04 -0.10 -42.37
N LYS A 172 16.31 -0.32 -42.74
CA LYS A 172 17.17 0.69 -43.32
C LYS A 172 16.54 1.36 -44.56
N GLY A 173 15.78 0.60 -45.36
CA GLY A 173 15.08 1.11 -46.54
C GLY A 173 13.92 2.06 -46.22
N VAL A 174 13.40 2.05 -44.98
CA VAL A 174 12.31 2.93 -44.53
C VAL A 174 12.86 4.14 -43.79
N ILE A 175 13.74 3.94 -42.78
CA ILE A 175 14.22 5.05 -41.93
C ILE A 175 15.45 5.77 -42.48
N GLY A 176 16.01 5.29 -43.60
CA GLY A 176 17.21 5.87 -44.21
C GLY A 176 18.53 5.48 -43.53
N ASP A 177 19.64 5.98 -44.07
CA ASP A 177 20.98 5.67 -43.56
C ASP A 177 21.24 6.30 -42.20
N ASP A 178 20.88 7.56 -42.03
CA ASP A 178 21.10 8.31 -40.77
C ASP A 178 20.22 7.77 -39.63
N GLY A 179 18.94 7.52 -39.90
CA GLY A 179 18.04 6.91 -38.91
C GLY A 179 18.50 5.51 -38.51
N PHE A 180 18.99 4.71 -39.45
CA PHE A 180 19.51 3.37 -39.16
C PHE A 180 20.82 3.40 -38.37
N ALA A 181 21.68 4.38 -38.62
CA ALA A 181 22.90 4.61 -37.85
C ALA A 181 22.57 4.99 -36.39
N ALA A 182 21.58 5.88 -36.20
CA ALA A 182 21.11 6.27 -34.86
C ALA A 182 20.57 5.08 -34.05
N VAL A 183 19.91 4.10 -34.68
CA VAL A 183 19.45 2.86 -34.03
C VAL A 183 20.63 2.02 -33.56
N GLY A 184 21.80 2.08 -34.21
CA GLY A 184 23.03 1.40 -33.76
C GLY A 184 23.62 1.92 -32.44
N ASP A 185 23.23 3.13 -32.00
CA ASP A 185 23.62 3.68 -30.69
C ASP A 185 22.66 3.28 -29.55
N LEU A 186 21.55 2.61 -29.85
CA LEU A 186 20.62 2.11 -28.85
C LEU A 186 21.19 0.90 -28.11
N ASP A 187 20.79 0.77 -26.85
CA ASP A 187 21.13 -0.36 -25.99
C ASP A 187 19.87 -0.90 -25.26
N LEU A 188 19.97 -2.12 -24.76
CA LEU A 188 18.94 -2.69 -23.89
C LEU A 188 18.73 -1.78 -22.65
N GLY A 189 17.48 -1.48 -22.37
CA GLY A 189 17.09 -0.60 -21.28
C GLY A 189 16.84 0.85 -21.69
N ASP A 190 17.23 1.27 -22.88
CA ASP A 190 16.92 2.61 -23.40
C ASP A 190 15.40 2.81 -23.53
N TRP A 191 14.95 4.03 -23.32
CA TRP A 191 13.61 4.45 -23.67
C TRP A 191 13.60 5.06 -25.06
N VAL A 192 12.68 4.61 -25.89
CA VAL A 192 12.53 5.10 -27.26
C VAL A 192 11.09 5.48 -27.57
N GLY A 193 10.95 6.50 -28.40
CA GLY A 193 9.72 6.86 -29.10
C GLY A 193 9.78 6.40 -30.55
N VAL A 194 8.70 5.87 -31.07
CA VAL A 194 8.64 5.35 -32.44
C VAL A 194 7.36 5.80 -33.11
N GLU A 195 7.48 6.41 -34.26
CA GLU A 195 6.38 6.70 -35.18
C GLU A 195 6.42 5.71 -36.34
N GLY A 196 5.26 5.19 -36.75
CA GLY A 196 5.19 4.25 -37.85
C GLY A 196 3.78 3.68 -38.06
N THR A 197 3.69 2.61 -38.82
CA THR A 197 2.43 1.95 -39.16
C THR A 197 2.33 0.58 -38.52
N VAL A 198 1.11 0.15 -38.14
CA VAL A 198 0.86 -1.18 -37.58
C VAL A 198 0.93 -2.23 -38.69
N MET A 199 1.61 -3.35 -38.41
CA MET A 199 1.72 -4.48 -39.35
C MET A 199 1.86 -5.80 -38.59
N THR A 200 1.67 -6.90 -39.30
CA THR A 200 2.14 -8.22 -38.88
C THR A 200 3.27 -8.69 -39.78
N THR A 201 4.30 -9.28 -39.18
CA THR A 201 5.39 -9.89 -39.96
C THR A 201 4.90 -11.14 -40.70
N ARG A 202 5.69 -11.63 -41.66
CA ARG A 202 5.38 -12.90 -42.37
C ARG A 202 5.26 -14.11 -41.43
N LYS A 203 5.83 -14.01 -40.21
CA LYS A 203 5.73 -15.04 -39.16
C LYS A 203 4.55 -14.82 -38.21
N GLY A 204 3.72 -13.79 -38.45
CA GLY A 204 2.55 -13.48 -37.62
C GLY A 204 2.81 -12.58 -36.41
N GLU A 205 4.03 -12.04 -36.23
CA GLU A 205 4.30 -11.16 -35.07
C GLU A 205 3.76 -9.75 -35.33
N LEU A 206 2.86 -9.31 -34.43
CA LEU A 206 2.32 -7.95 -34.47
C LEU A 206 3.42 -6.94 -34.18
N SER A 207 3.56 -5.96 -35.06
CA SER A 207 4.70 -5.04 -35.07
C SER A 207 4.30 -3.62 -35.42
N VAL A 208 5.11 -2.66 -35.00
CA VAL A 208 5.11 -1.31 -35.58
C VAL A 208 6.27 -1.22 -36.57
N LYS A 209 5.94 -0.97 -37.85
CA LYS A 209 6.92 -0.68 -38.91
C LYS A 209 7.41 0.75 -38.71
N ALA A 210 8.61 0.88 -38.16
CA ALA A 210 9.16 2.16 -37.76
C ALA A 210 9.53 3.02 -38.97
N GLU A 211 8.99 4.24 -39.01
CA GLU A 211 9.36 5.30 -39.95
C GLU A 211 10.31 6.32 -39.31
N ARG A 212 10.19 6.50 -37.98
CA ARG A 212 11.08 7.33 -37.17
C ARG A 212 11.31 6.65 -35.83
N VAL A 213 12.55 6.67 -35.37
CA VAL A 213 12.94 6.20 -34.00
C VAL A 213 13.68 7.34 -33.32
N GLU A 214 13.25 7.68 -32.10
CA GLU A 214 13.84 8.74 -31.29
C GLU A 214 14.26 8.18 -29.93
N LEU A 215 15.51 8.43 -29.52
CA LEU A 215 15.97 8.11 -28.16
C LEU A 215 15.34 9.09 -27.18
N LEU A 216 14.63 8.58 -26.16
CA LEU A 216 13.98 9.40 -25.13
C LEU A 216 14.78 9.42 -23.82
N SER A 217 15.52 8.34 -23.54
CA SER A 217 16.42 8.29 -22.37
C SER A 217 17.43 7.17 -22.54
N LYS A 218 18.70 7.51 -22.46
CA LYS A 218 19.81 6.56 -22.52
C LYS A 218 20.01 5.86 -21.18
N ALA A 219 19.95 4.53 -21.18
CA ALA A 219 20.28 3.71 -20.03
C ALA A 219 21.79 3.50 -19.92
N VAL A 220 22.44 4.20 -19.00
CA VAL A 220 23.90 4.07 -18.80
C VAL A 220 24.26 2.75 -18.12
N ARG A 221 23.45 2.30 -17.16
CA ARG A 221 23.64 1.01 -16.51
C ARG A 221 23.00 -0.10 -17.35
N PRO A 222 23.72 -1.20 -17.65
CA PRO A 222 23.10 -2.35 -18.32
C PRO A 222 21.96 -2.93 -17.50
N MET A 223 21.01 -3.54 -18.19
CA MET A 223 19.90 -4.26 -17.56
C MET A 223 20.44 -5.46 -16.75
N PRO A 224 19.79 -5.82 -15.64
CA PRO A 224 20.01 -7.12 -15.02
C PRO A 224 19.82 -8.26 -16.02
N ASP A 225 20.43 -9.43 -15.75
CA ASP A 225 20.33 -10.59 -16.63
C ASP A 225 18.86 -10.87 -16.97
N LYS A 226 18.60 -10.99 -18.27
CA LYS A 226 17.26 -11.16 -18.81
C LYS A 226 16.66 -12.53 -18.51
N TRP A 227 17.50 -13.55 -18.42
CA TRP A 227 17.07 -14.94 -18.35
C TRP A 227 16.80 -15.42 -16.91
N HIS A 228 17.49 -14.83 -15.94
CA HIS A 228 17.38 -15.19 -14.53
C HIS A 228 16.72 -14.10 -13.67
N GLY A 229 16.48 -12.89 -14.25
CA GLY A 229 15.97 -11.75 -13.51
C GLY A 229 16.90 -11.34 -12.37
N LEU A 230 16.36 -10.61 -11.40
CA LEU A 230 16.96 -10.43 -10.09
C LEU A 230 16.42 -11.54 -9.18
N THR A 231 17.21 -12.59 -8.92
CA THR A 231 16.81 -13.73 -8.08
C THR A 231 17.09 -13.49 -6.60
N ASP A 232 18.15 -12.73 -6.29
CA ASP A 232 18.48 -12.39 -4.92
C ASP A 232 17.41 -11.44 -4.32
N THR A 233 16.75 -11.91 -3.28
CA THR A 233 15.60 -11.25 -2.66
C THR A 233 15.99 -9.91 -2.04
N ASP A 234 17.18 -9.78 -1.42
CA ASP A 234 17.63 -8.53 -0.81
C ASP A 234 17.90 -7.47 -1.89
N THR A 235 18.56 -7.85 -2.97
CA THR A 235 18.79 -6.98 -4.14
C THR A 235 17.47 -6.54 -4.79
N ARG A 236 16.47 -7.44 -4.93
CA ARG A 236 15.13 -7.10 -5.45
C ARG A 236 14.47 -5.99 -4.63
N PHE A 237 14.55 -6.08 -3.32
CA PHE A 237 13.94 -5.08 -2.43
C PHE A 237 14.70 -3.76 -2.41
N ARG A 238 16.04 -3.78 -2.46
CA ARG A 238 16.88 -2.58 -2.52
C ARG A 238 16.80 -1.86 -3.85
N GLN A 239 16.84 -2.63 -4.95
CA GLN A 239 16.77 -2.12 -6.32
C GLN A 239 15.38 -2.39 -6.94
N ARG A 240 14.32 -2.04 -6.23
CA ARG A 240 12.94 -2.27 -6.68
C ARG A 240 12.67 -1.75 -8.09
N TYR A 241 13.27 -0.63 -8.47
CA TYR A 241 13.18 -0.11 -9.82
C TYR A 241 13.75 -1.08 -10.88
N ALA A 242 14.79 -1.84 -10.55
CA ALA A 242 15.34 -2.87 -11.44
C ALA A 242 14.46 -4.14 -11.41
N ASP A 243 14.00 -4.56 -10.23
CA ASP A 243 13.04 -5.65 -10.05
C ASP A 243 11.77 -5.43 -10.89
N LEU A 244 11.17 -4.25 -10.84
CA LEU A 244 10.01 -3.88 -11.66
C LEU A 244 10.29 -3.89 -13.18
N ILE A 245 11.53 -3.73 -13.62
CA ILE A 245 11.88 -3.82 -15.04
C ILE A 245 11.88 -5.29 -15.49
N VAL A 246 12.47 -6.19 -14.71
CA VAL A 246 12.74 -7.57 -15.17
C VAL A 246 11.72 -8.60 -14.69
N ASN A 247 11.13 -8.44 -13.50
CA ASN A 247 10.19 -9.39 -12.90
C ASN A 247 8.74 -8.99 -13.13
N ALA A 248 8.02 -9.77 -13.95
CA ALA A 248 6.60 -9.53 -14.23
C ALA A 248 5.73 -9.71 -12.97
N GLU A 249 6.07 -10.69 -12.12
CA GLU A 249 5.37 -10.96 -10.86
C GLU A 249 5.44 -9.77 -9.90
N ALA A 250 6.60 -9.12 -9.80
CA ALA A 250 6.72 -7.92 -8.97
C ALA A 250 5.78 -6.81 -9.45
N ARG A 251 5.65 -6.58 -10.77
CA ARG A 251 4.69 -5.61 -11.31
C ARG A 251 3.26 -6.00 -10.98
N ARG A 252 2.89 -7.28 -11.22
CA ARG A 252 1.56 -7.81 -10.91
C ARG A 252 1.20 -7.59 -9.43
N THR A 253 2.12 -7.86 -8.51
CA THR A 253 1.89 -7.64 -7.07
C THR A 253 1.47 -6.20 -6.77
N PHE A 254 2.13 -5.21 -7.38
CA PHE A 254 1.77 -3.80 -7.16
C PHE A 254 0.51 -3.38 -7.92
N GLU A 255 0.20 -3.99 -9.05
CA GLU A 255 -1.07 -3.80 -9.76
C GLU A 255 -2.24 -4.33 -8.91
N VAL A 256 -2.11 -5.53 -8.34
CA VAL A 256 -3.08 -6.09 -7.39
C VAL A 256 -3.23 -5.18 -6.17
N ARG A 257 -2.12 -4.75 -5.54
CA ARG A 257 -2.18 -3.81 -4.41
C ARG A 257 -2.94 -2.53 -4.76
N HIS A 258 -2.67 -1.94 -5.93
CA HIS A 258 -3.37 -0.75 -6.39
C HIS A 258 -4.86 -1.02 -6.55
N ALA A 259 -5.23 -2.13 -7.18
CA ALA A 259 -6.62 -2.50 -7.39
C ALA A 259 -7.36 -2.74 -6.06
N VAL A 260 -6.72 -3.37 -5.08
CA VAL A 260 -7.26 -3.57 -3.72
C VAL A 260 -7.60 -2.22 -3.07
N ILE A 261 -6.65 -1.29 -3.04
CA ILE A 261 -6.87 0.04 -2.44
C ILE A 261 -7.98 0.79 -3.16
N ALA A 262 -8.03 0.74 -4.49
CA ALA A 262 -9.06 1.38 -5.29
C ALA A 262 -10.45 0.75 -5.04
N SER A 263 -10.52 -0.57 -4.89
CA SER A 263 -11.74 -1.32 -4.56
C SER A 263 -12.29 -0.91 -3.18
N PHE A 264 -11.44 -0.88 -2.17
CA PHE A 264 -11.82 -0.47 -0.82
C PHE A 264 -12.41 0.94 -0.81
N ARG A 265 -11.71 1.93 -1.42
CA ARG A 265 -12.21 3.31 -1.51
C ARG A 265 -13.58 3.38 -2.17
N ARG A 266 -13.75 2.72 -3.31
CA ARG A 266 -15.02 2.72 -4.03
C ARG A 266 -16.14 2.12 -3.19
N THR A 267 -15.92 0.94 -2.60
CA THR A 267 -16.91 0.25 -1.78
C THR A 267 -17.30 1.07 -0.56
N LEU A 268 -16.34 1.73 0.10
CA LEU A 268 -16.62 2.60 1.24
C LEU A 268 -17.40 3.86 0.84
N HIS A 269 -17.09 4.47 -0.30
CA HIS A 269 -17.89 5.60 -0.82
C HIS A 269 -19.31 5.17 -1.20
N GLU A 270 -19.51 3.96 -1.77
CA GLU A 270 -20.85 3.39 -2.03
C GLU A 270 -21.62 3.15 -0.72
N LEU A 271 -20.94 2.86 0.39
CA LEU A 271 -21.51 2.74 1.73
C LEU A 271 -21.68 4.11 2.43
N ALA A 272 -21.45 5.22 1.71
CA ALA A 272 -21.55 6.60 2.19
C ALA A 272 -20.54 6.97 3.29
N PHE A 273 -19.38 6.30 3.33
CA PHE A 273 -18.26 6.74 4.17
C PHE A 273 -17.53 7.92 3.53
N ILE A 274 -17.08 8.85 4.36
CA ILE A 274 -16.26 10.00 3.99
C ILE A 274 -14.80 9.67 4.26
N GLU A 275 -13.93 9.75 3.22
CA GLU A 275 -12.48 9.64 3.42
C GLU A 275 -11.95 10.93 4.06
N VAL A 276 -11.19 10.78 5.13
CA VAL A 276 -10.59 11.90 5.87
C VAL A 276 -9.09 11.70 6.02
N GLU A 277 -8.39 12.77 6.39
CA GLU A 277 -6.97 12.73 6.75
C GLU A 277 -6.81 13.27 8.17
N THR A 278 -6.12 12.52 9.02
CA THR A 278 -5.79 12.90 10.39
C THR A 278 -4.28 13.05 10.57
N PRO A 279 -3.81 13.72 11.64
CA PRO A 279 -2.39 13.96 11.83
C PRO A 279 -1.55 12.68 11.88
N VAL A 280 -0.38 12.70 11.25
CA VAL A 280 0.66 11.66 11.39
C VAL A 280 1.49 11.88 12.66
N LEU A 281 1.68 13.14 13.05
CA LEU A 281 2.38 13.52 14.28
C LEU A 281 1.38 13.70 15.42
N HIS A 282 1.52 12.90 16.45
CA HIS A 282 0.68 12.91 17.64
C HIS A 282 1.41 13.51 18.84
N VAL A 283 0.68 14.16 19.73
CA VAL A 283 1.21 14.63 21.02
C VAL A 283 1.28 13.46 22.00
N GLU A 284 0.29 12.56 21.96
CA GLU A 284 0.24 11.33 22.74
C GLU A 284 0.15 10.14 21.78
N ALA A 285 0.87 9.06 22.07
CA ALA A 285 0.75 7.81 21.34
C ALA A 285 -0.40 6.97 21.93
N GLY A 286 -1.34 6.53 21.10
CA GLY A 286 -2.49 5.75 21.54
C GLY A 286 -3.26 5.12 20.38
N GLY A 287 -4.30 4.35 20.70
CA GLY A 287 -5.15 3.64 19.72
C GLY A 287 -4.62 2.25 19.33
N ALA A 288 -3.51 1.80 19.88
CA ALA A 288 -2.96 0.46 19.68
C ALA A 288 -1.95 0.13 20.78
N HIS A 289 -1.68 -1.16 20.96
CA HIS A 289 -0.61 -1.66 21.82
C HIS A 289 0.65 -1.84 20.96
N ALA A 290 1.53 -0.83 20.93
CA ALA A 290 2.73 -0.79 20.07
C ALA A 290 3.71 0.29 20.51
N ARG A 291 5.01 0.11 20.23
CA ARG A 291 6.03 1.14 20.47
C ARG A 291 6.00 2.23 19.41
N PRO A 292 5.91 3.52 19.78
CA PRO A 292 5.96 4.62 18.84
C PRO A 292 7.39 4.97 18.42
N PHE A 293 7.55 5.56 17.22
CA PHE A 293 8.72 6.37 16.90
C PHE A 293 8.56 7.76 17.52
N ILE A 294 9.64 8.26 18.13
CA ILE A 294 9.66 9.54 18.84
C ILE A 294 10.40 10.56 17.98
N THR A 295 9.88 11.78 17.92
CA THR A 295 10.52 12.92 17.27
C THR A 295 10.38 14.18 18.14
N HIS A 296 11.01 15.29 17.71
CA HIS A 296 10.98 16.56 18.43
C HIS A 296 10.59 17.70 17.50
N HIS A 297 9.62 18.52 17.90
CA HIS A 297 9.23 19.72 17.17
C HIS A 297 10.03 20.92 17.68
N ASN A 298 11.06 21.33 16.92
CA ASN A 298 12.06 22.33 17.35
C ASN A 298 11.45 23.68 17.78
N THR A 299 10.48 24.20 17.00
CA THR A 299 9.92 25.54 17.27
C THR A 299 9.01 25.55 18.50
N LEU A 300 8.25 24.47 18.71
CA LEU A 300 7.35 24.32 19.85
C LEU A 300 8.05 23.73 21.07
N ASP A 301 9.30 23.28 20.93
CA ASP A 301 10.10 22.61 21.96
C ASP A 301 9.33 21.49 22.65
N MET A 302 8.72 20.58 21.83
CA MET A 302 7.89 19.51 22.35
C MET A 302 8.20 18.17 21.69
N THR A 303 8.10 17.09 22.49
CA THR A 303 8.16 15.72 22.00
C THR A 303 6.88 15.39 21.27
N MET A 304 7.01 14.69 20.14
CA MET A 304 5.90 14.18 19.36
C MET A 304 6.16 12.73 18.96
N PHE A 305 5.10 12.03 18.59
CA PHE A 305 5.14 10.63 18.22
C PHE A 305 4.60 10.46 16.80
N LEU A 306 5.21 9.56 16.02
CA LEU A 306 4.56 9.08 14.80
C LEU A 306 3.40 8.17 15.21
N ARG A 307 2.23 8.34 14.60
CA ARG A 307 1.01 7.60 14.93
C ARG A 307 1.19 6.09 14.80
N ILE A 308 0.71 5.34 15.77
CA ILE A 308 0.69 3.88 15.79
C ILE A 308 -0.66 3.30 15.33
N ALA A 309 -1.71 4.14 15.29
CA ALA A 309 -3.06 3.86 14.81
C ALA A 309 -3.74 5.16 14.34
N LEU A 310 -4.88 5.05 13.68
CA LEU A 310 -5.71 6.16 13.21
C LEU A 310 -6.88 6.45 14.19
N GLU A 311 -7.20 5.49 15.02
CA GLU A 311 -8.39 5.29 15.83
C GLU A 311 -8.86 6.53 16.59
N LEU A 312 -8.03 7.06 17.51
CA LEU A 312 -8.51 8.10 18.46
C LEU A 312 -8.90 9.41 17.76
N HIS A 313 -8.27 9.74 16.64
CA HIS A 313 -8.65 10.90 15.85
C HIS A 313 -9.93 10.69 15.07
N LEU A 314 -10.14 9.49 14.50
CA LEU A 314 -11.37 9.16 13.77
C LEU A 314 -12.58 9.13 14.71
N LYS A 315 -12.42 8.59 15.93
CA LYS A 315 -13.48 8.65 16.97
C LYS A 315 -13.84 10.07 17.38
N ARG A 316 -12.86 11.00 17.46
CA ARG A 316 -13.15 12.43 17.69
C ARG A 316 -14.03 13.02 16.60
N LEU A 317 -13.88 12.57 15.34
CA LEU A 317 -14.75 12.99 14.24
C LEU A 317 -16.18 12.47 14.41
N ILE A 318 -16.34 11.23 14.90
CA ILE A 318 -17.67 10.67 15.25
C ILE A 318 -18.33 11.52 16.35
N VAL A 319 -17.60 11.88 17.41
CA VAL A 319 -18.10 12.81 18.43
C VAL A 319 -18.51 14.15 17.81
N GLY A 320 -17.76 14.62 16.81
CA GLY A 320 -18.05 15.84 16.05
C GLY A 320 -19.26 15.75 15.11
N GLY A 321 -19.90 14.57 15.00
CA GLY A 321 -21.09 14.35 14.17
C GLY A 321 -20.83 13.86 12.74
N MET A 322 -19.61 13.45 12.41
CA MET A 322 -19.30 12.77 11.15
C MET A 322 -19.65 11.27 11.32
N GLU A 323 -20.85 10.87 10.90
CA GLU A 323 -21.41 9.55 11.22
C GLU A 323 -20.70 8.36 10.59
N ARG A 324 -20.00 8.55 9.45
CA ARG A 324 -19.26 7.51 8.73
C ARG A 324 -17.96 8.07 8.17
N VAL A 325 -16.85 7.67 8.75
CA VAL A 325 -15.52 8.15 8.33
C VAL A 325 -14.58 6.97 8.12
N PHE A 326 -13.65 7.13 7.19
CA PHE A 326 -12.51 6.22 7.05
C PHE A 326 -11.24 6.96 6.65
N GLU A 327 -10.11 6.37 6.95
CA GLU A 327 -8.80 6.80 6.47
C GLU A 327 -7.99 5.58 6.01
N ILE A 328 -7.33 5.69 4.86
CA ILE A 328 -6.28 4.75 4.44
C ILE A 328 -4.95 5.45 4.59
N GLY A 329 -4.21 5.11 5.62
CA GLY A 329 -3.01 5.85 6.00
C GLY A 329 -1.84 4.97 6.44
N ARG A 330 -0.64 5.59 6.49
CA ARG A 330 0.54 4.98 7.10
C ARG A 330 0.46 5.07 8.61
N VAL A 331 0.80 3.96 9.26
CA VAL A 331 1.05 3.87 10.69
C VAL A 331 2.45 3.37 10.93
N PHE A 332 3.01 3.67 12.09
CA PHE A 332 4.43 3.50 12.38
C PHE A 332 4.59 2.81 13.74
N ARG A 333 5.16 1.59 13.74
CA ARG A 333 5.43 0.83 14.97
C ARG A 333 6.90 0.49 15.04
N ASN A 334 7.58 0.92 16.10
CA ASN A 334 9.02 0.75 16.29
C ASN A 334 9.34 -0.65 16.80
N GLU A 335 9.02 -1.63 15.98
CA GLU A 335 9.13 -3.05 16.25
C GLU A 335 10.14 -3.74 15.33
N GLY A 336 10.33 -5.05 15.54
CA GLY A 336 11.23 -5.86 14.72
C GLY A 336 10.76 -6.01 13.29
N VAL A 337 11.70 -6.07 12.34
CA VAL A 337 11.43 -6.33 10.91
C VAL A 337 11.40 -7.84 10.67
N SER A 338 10.33 -8.35 10.05
CA SER A 338 10.17 -9.76 9.70
C SER A 338 9.55 -9.94 8.31
N THR A 339 9.17 -11.14 7.94
CA THR A 339 8.34 -11.41 6.75
C THR A 339 6.90 -10.92 6.92
N ARG A 340 6.45 -10.70 8.15
CA ARG A 340 5.09 -10.27 8.49
C ARG A 340 5.00 -8.81 8.94
N HIS A 341 6.11 -8.20 9.39
CA HIS A 341 6.14 -6.87 10.01
C HIS A 341 7.15 -5.95 9.32
N ASN A 342 6.73 -4.73 9.05
CA ASN A 342 7.56 -3.61 8.60
C ASN A 342 7.28 -2.41 9.51
N PRO A 343 8.28 -1.61 9.90
CA PRO A 343 8.09 -0.51 10.86
C PRO A 343 7.07 0.54 10.43
N GLU A 344 6.86 0.70 9.14
CA GLU A 344 5.76 1.47 8.56
C GLU A 344 4.95 0.61 7.61
N PHE A 345 3.63 0.68 7.72
CA PHE A 345 2.71 -0.09 6.91
C PHE A 345 1.40 0.67 6.70
N THR A 346 0.54 0.18 5.82
CA THR A 346 -0.73 0.84 5.50
C THR A 346 -1.87 0.14 6.22
N MET A 347 -2.62 0.92 7.00
CA MET A 347 -3.91 0.50 7.55
C MET A 347 -5.05 1.26 6.88
N MET A 348 -6.20 0.63 6.82
CA MET A 348 -7.49 1.28 6.66
C MET A 348 -8.22 1.16 7.98
N GLU A 349 -8.68 2.28 8.53
CA GLU A 349 -9.60 2.29 9.66
C GLU A 349 -10.87 3.03 9.28
N LEU A 350 -12.00 2.54 9.77
CA LEU A 350 -13.31 3.15 9.58
C LEU A 350 -14.12 3.11 10.88
N TYR A 351 -14.98 4.10 11.03
CA TYR A 351 -15.90 4.22 12.18
C TYR A 351 -17.28 4.65 11.68
N GLN A 352 -18.30 3.96 12.21
CA GLN A 352 -19.69 4.18 11.84
C GLN A 352 -20.55 4.35 13.09
N ALA A 353 -21.19 5.52 13.22
CA ALA A 353 -22.18 5.78 14.25
C ALA A 353 -23.43 4.89 14.05
N PHE A 354 -24.08 4.55 15.16
CA PHE A 354 -25.30 3.72 15.20
C PHE A 354 -25.12 2.29 14.67
N ALA A 355 -23.89 1.78 14.73
CA ALA A 355 -23.51 0.43 14.36
C ALA A 355 -22.82 -0.30 15.52
N ASP A 356 -22.75 -1.62 15.44
CA ASP A 356 -22.00 -2.46 16.37
C ASP A 356 -21.01 -3.39 15.63
N HIS A 357 -20.31 -4.24 16.36
CA HIS A 357 -19.29 -5.15 15.82
C HIS A 357 -19.85 -6.11 14.74
N THR A 358 -21.15 -6.44 14.76
CA THR A 358 -21.73 -7.36 13.76
C THR A 358 -21.80 -6.73 12.38
N GLU A 359 -22.12 -5.43 12.30
CA GLU A 359 -22.09 -4.68 11.05
C GLU A 359 -20.64 -4.51 10.55
N MET A 360 -19.67 -4.36 11.44
CA MET A 360 -18.25 -4.30 11.09
C MET A 360 -17.74 -5.62 10.49
N ILE A 361 -18.21 -6.76 10.97
CA ILE A 361 -17.96 -8.08 10.38
C ILE A 361 -18.49 -8.12 8.94
N ASP A 362 -19.74 -7.72 8.72
CA ASP A 362 -20.38 -7.76 7.39
C ASP A 362 -19.68 -6.81 6.39
N ILE A 363 -19.23 -5.63 6.85
CA ILE A 363 -18.42 -4.71 6.04
C ILE A 363 -17.06 -5.33 5.70
N THR A 364 -16.41 -6.03 6.65
CA THR A 364 -15.13 -6.70 6.44
C THR A 364 -15.23 -7.77 5.36
N GLU A 365 -16.22 -8.65 5.45
CA GLU A 365 -16.49 -9.68 4.44
C GLU A 365 -16.70 -9.05 3.05
N ARG A 366 -17.54 -8.02 2.97
CA ARG A 366 -17.84 -7.31 1.72
C ARG A 366 -16.59 -6.67 1.11
N LEU A 367 -15.78 -5.96 1.90
CA LEU A 367 -14.58 -5.27 1.42
C LEU A 367 -13.57 -6.24 0.82
N ILE A 368 -13.23 -7.31 1.54
CA ILE A 368 -12.19 -8.25 1.13
C ILE A 368 -12.66 -9.11 -0.05
N THR A 369 -13.91 -9.62 -0.02
CA THR A 369 -14.46 -10.42 -1.13
C THR A 369 -14.60 -9.60 -2.42
N THR A 370 -15.10 -8.35 -2.32
CA THR A 370 -15.20 -7.46 -3.49
C THR A 370 -13.81 -7.16 -4.07
N ALA A 371 -12.84 -6.85 -3.20
CA ALA A 371 -11.47 -6.57 -3.62
C ALA A 371 -10.81 -7.78 -4.29
N ALA A 372 -11.07 -9.00 -3.81
CA ALA A 372 -10.56 -10.22 -4.44
C ALA A 372 -11.04 -10.35 -5.89
N VAL A 373 -12.34 -10.25 -6.10
CA VAL A 373 -12.93 -10.34 -7.46
C VAL A 373 -12.43 -9.23 -8.38
N GLU A 374 -12.31 -8.00 -7.88
CA GLU A 374 -11.92 -6.87 -8.71
C GLU A 374 -10.42 -6.81 -9.01
N ALA A 375 -9.59 -7.22 -8.06
CA ALA A 375 -8.14 -7.18 -8.24
C ALA A 375 -7.58 -8.40 -8.96
N THR A 376 -8.23 -9.57 -8.84
CA THR A 376 -7.70 -10.83 -9.39
C THR A 376 -8.60 -11.48 -10.45
N GLY A 377 -9.87 -11.08 -10.52
CA GLY A 377 -10.89 -11.69 -11.36
C GLY A 377 -11.54 -12.94 -10.74
N SER A 378 -11.21 -13.29 -9.47
CA SER A 378 -11.69 -14.49 -8.77
C SER A 378 -11.93 -14.21 -7.30
N SER A 379 -12.91 -14.89 -6.69
CA SER A 379 -13.07 -14.95 -5.23
C SER A 379 -12.20 -16.04 -4.59
N VAL A 380 -11.63 -16.95 -5.39
CA VAL A 380 -10.74 -18.01 -4.91
C VAL A 380 -9.32 -17.49 -4.78
N VAL A 381 -8.73 -17.67 -3.61
CA VAL A 381 -7.37 -17.24 -3.27
C VAL A 381 -6.54 -18.40 -2.77
N THR A 382 -5.23 -18.36 -2.99
CA THR A 382 -4.30 -19.33 -2.41
C THR A 382 -3.86 -18.84 -1.03
N VAL A 383 -4.20 -19.59 0.00
CA VAL A 383 -3.84 -19.30 1.39
C VAL A 383 -2.61 -20.10 1.79
N HIS A 384 -1.60 -19.42 2.30
CA HIS A 384 -0.38 -20.02 2.85
C HIS A 384 -0.46 -20.04 4.38
N GLY A 385 -0.65 -21.23 4.94
CA GLY A 385 -0.70 -21.47 6.39
C GLY A 385 0.65 -21.91 6.99
N PRO A 386 0.70 -22.12 8.32
CA PRO A 386 1.85 -22.66 9.02
C PRO A 386 2.25 -24.04 8.52
N GLY A 387 3.52 -24.42 8.74
CA GLY A 387 4.01 -25.76 8.38
C GLY A 387 4.02 -26.05 6.88
N GLY A 388 3.89 -25.03 6.01
CA GLY A 388 3.87 -25.21 4.56
C GLY A 388 2.50 -25.61 4.00
N VAL A 389 1.42 -25.45 4.79
CA VAL A 389 0.05 -25.66 4.30
C VAL A 389 -0.25 -24.65 3.19
N VAL A 390 -0.78 -25.15 2.07
CA VAL A 390 -1.28 -24.34 0.95
C VAL A 390 -2.68 -24.83 0.61
N GLU A 391 -3.66 -23.95 0.69
CA GLU A 391 -5.07 -24.27 0.44
C GLU A 391 -5.70 -23.21 -0.48
N GLU A 392 -6.52 -23.66 -1.44
CA GLU A 392 -7.40 -22.77 -2.19
C GLU A 392 -8.68 -22.53 -1.39
N VAL A 393 -8.99 -21.27 -1.14
CA VAL A 393 -10.13 -20.85 -0.33
C VAL A 393 -11.00 -19.91 -1.15
N ASP A 394 -12.29 -20.21 -1.25
CA ASP A 394 -13.27 -19.32 -1.87
C ASP A 394 -13.77 -18.32 -0.81
N LEU A 395 -13.43 -17.05 -0.99
CA LEU A 395 -13.86 -15.97 -0.10
C LEU A 395 -15.36 -15.60 -0.27
N ALA A 396 -16.05 -16.17 -1.25
CA ALA A 396 -17.48 -16.02 -1.40
C ALA A 396 -18.30 -17.01 -0.53
N GLU A 397 -17.65 -18.05 0.04
CA GLU A 397 -18.28 -18.94 1.02
C GLU A 397 -18.47 -18.21 2.36
N PRO A 398 -19.49 -18.59 3.18
CA PRO A 398 -19.70 -18.00 4.49
C PRO A 398 -18.47 -18.16 5.42
N TRP A 399 -18.04 -17.09 6.06
CA TRP A 399 -16.90 -17.12 6.96
C TRP A 399 -17.32 -17.59 8.35
N ARG A 400 -16.45 -18.38 8.99
CA ARG A 400 -16.68 -18.90 10.33
C ARG A 400 -16.67 -17.75 11.35
N ARG A 401 -17.59 -17.81 12.34
CA ARG A 401 -17.60 -16.93 13.53
C ARG A 401 -17.51 -17.83 14.77
N ALA A 402 -16.52 -17.64 15.62
CA ALA A 402 -16.30 -18.44 16.83
C ALA A 402 -15.70 -17.59 17.93
N ARG A 403 -16.10 -17.82 19.18
CA ARG A 403 -15.50 -17.12 20.32
C ARG A 403 -14.10 -17.66 20.60
N MET A 404 -13.19 -16.78 21.06
CA MET A 404 -11.83 -17.17 21.43
C MET A 404 -11.82 -18.34 22.43
N ILE A 405 -12.66 -18.26 23.44
CA ILE A 405 -12.77 -19.31 24.48
C ILE A 405 -13.25 -20.66 23.91
N ASP A 406 -14.17 -20.65 22.92
CA ASP A 406 -14.65 -21.87 22.27
C ASP A 406 -13.54 -22.50 21.40
N LEU A 407 -12.76 -21.69 20.73
CA LEU A 407 -11.62 -22.16 19.93
C LEU A 407 -10.51 -22.77 20.80
N VAL A 408 -10.24 -22.20 21.96
CA VAL A 408 -9.33 -22.80 22.95
C VAL A 408 -9.88 -24.16 23.42
N GLN A 409 -11.17 -24.24 23.71
CA GLN A 409 -11.80 -25.50 24.09
C GLN A 409 -11.76 -26.54 22.97
N GLU A 410 -11.99 -26.15 21.72
CA GLU A 410 -11.88 -27.06 20.58
C GLU A 410 -10.44 -27.60 20.42
N ALA A 411 -9.43 -26.75 20.63
CA ALA A 411 -8.03 -27.14 20.48
C ALA A 411 -7.48 -27.96 21.64
N THR A 412 -7.92 -27.65 22.86
CA THR A 412 -7.36 -28.23 24.10
C THR A 412 -8.24 -29.28 24.76
N GLY A 413 -9.55 -29.28 24.49
CA GLY A 413 -10.56 -30.06 25.20
C GLY A 413 -10.92 -29.49 26.58
N VAL A 414 -10.37 -28.32 26.95
CA VAL A 414 -10.55 -27.70 28.26
C VAL A 414 -11.32 -26.39 28.10
N GLU A 415 -12.38 -26.22 28.88
CA GLU A 415 -13.15 -25.00 28.97
C GLU A 415 -12.35 -23.91 29.71
N VAL A 416 -12.20 -22.76 29.11
CA VAL A 416 -11.53 -21.58 29.67
C VAL A 416 -12.48 -20.39 29.71
N HIS A 417 -12.37 -19.57 30.76
CA HIS A 417 -13.15 -18.34 30.88
C HIS A 417 -12.42 -17.33 31.79
N PRO A 418 -12.44 -15.99 31.46
CA PRO A 418 -11.73 -15.00 32.27
C PRO A 418 -12.23 -14.88 33.75
N SER A 419 -13.41 -15.37 34.04
CA SER A 419 -13.91 -15.43 35.44
C SER A 419 -13.29 -16.55 36.30
N GLN A 420 -12.54 -17.46 35.67
CA GLN A 420 -11.89 -18.55 36.40
C GLN A 420 -10.67 -18.04 37.20
N PRO A 421 -10.30 -18.75 38.29
CA PRO A 421 -9.11 -18.39 39.05
C PRO A 421 -7.85 -18.36 38.19
N VAL A 422 -7.09 -17.28 38.27
CA VAL A 422 -5.86 -17.06 37.48
C VAL A 422 -4.87 -18.22 37.65
N GLU A 423 -4.76 -18.79 38.88
CA GLU A 423 -3.85 -19.91 39.13
C GLU A 423 -4.24 -21.19 38.36
N HIS A 424 -5.53 -21.39 38.08
CA HIS A 424 -5.98 -22.50 37.24
C HIS A 424 -5.52 -22.30 35.79
N LEU A 425 -5.70 -21.08 35.26
CA LEU A 425 -5.28 -20.73 33.91
C LEU A 425 -3.75 -20.73 33.73
N ARG A 426 -2.99 -20.32 34.76
CA ARG A 426 -1.51 -20.41 34.78
C ARG A 426 -1.04 -21.86 34.65
N LYS A 427 -1.70 -22.79 35.35
CA LYS A 427 -1.38 -24.21 35.25
C LYS A 427 -1.66 -24.73 33.85
N LEU A 428 -2.83 -24.42 33.31
CA LEU A 428 -3.22 -24.81 31.94
C LEU A 428 -2.22 -24.25 30.91
N ALA A 429 -1.89 -22.97 30.97
CA ALA A 429 -0.91 -22.31 30.10
C ALA A 429 0.44 -23.04 30.13
N SER A 430 0.92 -23.44 31.29
CA SER A 430 2.15 -24.23 31.45
C SER A 430 2.09 -25.60 30.76
N GLU A 431 0.92 -26.27 30.77
CA GLU A 431 0.71 -27.55 30.05
C GLU A 431 0.85 -27.42 28.54
N TYR A 432 0.54 -26.24 27.99
CA TYR A 432 0.70 -25.91 26.57
C TYR A 432 1.98 -25.11 26.23
N GLY A 433 2.94 -25.07 27.18
CA GLY A 433 4.26 -24.48 26.94
C GLY A 433 4.29 -22.93 26.96
N VAL A 434 3.24 -22.29 27.42
CA VAL A 434 3.14 -20.84 27.57
C VAL A 434 3.85 -20.39 28.85
N SER A 435 4.80 -19.44 28.71
CA SER A 435 5.52 -18.84 29.83
C SER A 435 4.77 -17.62 30.34
N VAL A 436 4.03 -17.80 31.44
CA VAL A 436 3.16 -16.76 32.01
C VAL A 436 3.94 -15.77 32.85
N LEU A 437 3.85 -14.47 32.53
CA LEU A 437 4.44 -13.40 33.33
C LEU A 437 3.62 -13.17 34.62
N PRO A 438 4.26 -12.78 35.76
CA PRO A 438 3.55 -12.54 37.01
C PRO A 438 2.43 -11.50 36.95
N ARG A 439 2.59 -10.49 36.06
CA ARG A 439 1.64 -9.39 35.89
C ARG A 439 0.39 -9.75 35.06
N TRP A 440 0.39 -10.87 34.33
CA TRP A 440 -0.74 -11.26 33.49
C TRP A 440 -1.94 -11.72 34.29
N GLY A 441 -3.09 -11.17 33.95
CA GLY A 441 -4.38 -11.63 34.46
C GLY A 441 -4.97 -12.76 33.64
N ALA A 442 -6.22 -13.09 33.90
CA ALA A 442 -6.92 -14.22 33.27
C ALA A 442 -7.09 -14.04 31.77
N GLY A 443 -7.43 -12.83 31.34
CA GLY A 443 -7.66 -12.50 29.94
C GLY A 443 -6.41 -12.68 29.09
N LYS A 444 -5.28 -12.11 29.51
CA LYS A 444 -4.00 -12.23 28.79
C LYS A 444 -3.51 -13.68 28.75
N ILE A 445 -3.70 -14.44 29.82
CA ILE A 445 -3.32 -15.86 29.82
C ILE A 445 -4.15 -16.67 28.82
N ILE A 446 -5.45 -16.39 28.67
CA ILE A 446 -6.31 -17.07 27.70
C ILE A 446 -5.90 -16.73 26.27
N GLU A 447 -5.57 -15.46 25.99
CA GLU A 447 -5.04 -15.03 24.69
C GLU A 447 -3.78 -15.81 24.32
N GLU A 448 -2.81 -15.90 25.21
CA GLU A 448 -1.56 -16.64 24.98
C GLU A 448 -1.79 -18.16 24.78
N ILE A 449 -2.76 -18.74 25.47
CA ILE A 449 -3.17 -20.14 25.23
C ILE A 449 -3.80 -20.25 23.83
N PHE A 450 -4.66 -19.32 23.43
CA PHE A 450 -5.25 -19.28 22.10
C PHE A 450 -4.18 -19.20 21.01
N GLU A 451 -3.22 -18.28 21.12
CA GLU A 451 -2.13 -18.13 20.16
C GLU A 451 -1.28 -19.40 20.03
N SER A 452 -1.02 -20.08 21.16
CA SER A 452 -0.18 -21.29 21.17
C SER A 452 -0.91 -22.56 20.71
N THR A 453 -2.25 -22.62 20.79
CA THR A 453 -3.01 -23.86 20.55
C THR A 453 -3.98 -23.80 19.37
N ALA A 454 -4.77 -22.72 19.25
CA ALA A 454 -5.88 -22.62 18.32
C ALA A 454 -5.54 -21.81 17.06
N GLU A 455 -4.82 -20.68 17.17
CA GLU A 455 -4.55 -19.75 16.09
C GLU A 455 -3.95 -20.41 14.83
N GLN A 456 -2.99 -21.32 15.05
CA GLN A 456 -2.28 -22.00 13.96
C GLN A 456 -3.20 -22.90 13.10
N SER A 457 -4.40 -23.23 13.58
CA SER A 457 -5.39 -24.03 12.86
C SER A 457 -6.35 -23.20 12.00
N LEU A 458 -6.33 -21.87 12.12
CA LEU A 458 -7.26 -20.95 11.44
C LEU A 458 -6.83 -20.68 10.01
N ILE A 459 -6.93 -21.68 9.13
CA ILE A 459 -6.54 -21.57 7.71
C ILE A 459 -7.60 -20.84 6.90
N ARG A 460 -8.87 -21.21 7.07
CA ARG A 460 -10.01 -20.56 6.38
C ARG A 460 -10.46 -19.31 7.12
N PRO A 461 -11.08 -18.34 6.43
CA PRO A 461 -11.55 -17.11 7.06
C PRO A 461 -12.36 -17.39 8.32
N THR A 462 -11.90 -16.91 9.46
CA THR A 462 -12.54 -17.09 10.75
C THR A 462 -12.51 -15.79 11.55
N PHE A 463 -13.68 -15.29 11.90
CA PHE A 463 -13.82 -14.23 12.89
C PHE A 463 -13.73 -14.83 14.28
N VAL A 464 -12.68 -14.50 15.00
CA VAL A 464 -12.50 -14.81 16.42
C VAL A 464 -13.17 -13.69 17.21
N THR A 465 -14.22 -14.02 17.97
CA THR A 465 -15.04 -13.02 18.71
C THR A 465 -14.90 -13.21 20.22
N GLY A 466 -15.41 -12.26 21.01
CA GLY A 466 -15.47 -12.38 22.46
C GLY A 466 -14.08 -12.37 23.12
N HIS A 467 -13.26 -11.40 22.77
CA HIS A 467 -11.96 -11.18 23.41
C HIS A 467 -12.14 -10.71 24.86
N PRO A 468 -11.27 -11.14 25.79
CA PRO A 468 -11.31 -10.67 27.17
C PRO A 468 -11.22 -9.13 27.32
N VAL A 469 -11.92 -8.58 28.30
CA VAL A 469 -11.91 -7.15 28.63
C VAL A 469 -10.50 -6.65 28.91
N GLU A 470 -9.70 -7.44 29.63
CA GLU A 470 -8.32 -7.10 30.02
C GLU A 470 -7.41 -6.72 28.86
N ILE A 471 -7.61 -7.32 27.68
CA ILE A 471 -6.79 -7.11 26.48
C ILE A 471 -7.50 -6.25 25.42
N SER A 472 -8.58 -5.58 25.79
CA SER A 472 -9.44 -4.84 24.85
C SER A 472 -9.84 -3.49 25.42
N PRO A 473 -8.87 -2.57 25.66
CA PRO A 473 -9.11 -1.33 26.43
C PRO A 473 -10.06 -0.33 25.76
N LEU A 474 -10.25 -0.41 24.45
CA LEU A 474 -11.07 0.52 23.66
C LEU A 474 -12.39 -0.10 23.18
N ALA A 475 -12.56 -1.41 23.42
CA ALA A 475 -13.76 -2.15 23.03
C ALA A 475 -14.81 -2.16 24.15
N ARG A 476 -16.07 -2.10 23.74
CA ARG A 476 -17.21 -2.16 24.67
C ARG A 476 -17.34 -3.56 25.27
N THR A 477 -17.67 -3.64 26.57
CA THR A 477 -18.00 -4.89 27.24
C THR A 477 -19.19 -5.57 26.56
N ASP A 478 -19.12 -6.91 26.41
CA ASP A 478 -20.18 -7.71 25.80
C ASP A 478 -21.48 -7.57 26.63
N ARG A 479 -22.61 -7.45 25.90
CA ARG A 479 -23.93 -7.24 26.52
C ARG A 479 -24.45 -8.43 27.33
N HIS A 480 -23.84 -9.60 27.18
CA HIS A 480 -24.26 -10.84 27.81
C HIS A 480 -23.22 -11.41 28.80
N ASP A 481 -21.93 -11.02 28.62
CA ASP A 481 -20.83 -11.51 29.44
C ASP A 481 -19.90 -10.36 29.85
N PRO A 482 -19.89 -9.95 31.14
CA PRO A 482 -19.11 -8.81 31.61
C PRO A 482 -17.58 -9.03 31.60
N TYR A 483 -17.10 -10.23 31.32
CA TYR A 483 -15.68 -10.57 31.24
C TYR A 483 -15.13 -10.50 29.81
N LEU A 484 -16.02 -10.45 28.79
CA LEU A 484 -15.71 -10.41 27.39
C LEU A 484 -16.07 -9.05 26.77
N THR A 485 -15.62 -8.82 25.54
CA THR A 485 -15.93 -7.62 24.77
C THR A 485 -16.62 -7.96 23.45
N GLU A 486 -17.39 -7.04 22.91
CA GLU A 486 -17.91 -7.07 21.53
C GLU A 486 -16.79 -6.71 20.54
N ARG A 487 -15.73 -7.54 20.51
CA ARG A 487 -14.56 -7.42 19.64
C ARG A 487 -14.41 -8.66 18.79
N PHE A 488 -13.95 -8.49 17.59
CA PHE A 488 -13.53 -9.58 16.72
C PHE A 488 -12.16 -9.30 16.09
N GLU A 489 -11.47 -10.37 15.75
CA GLU A 489 -10.33 -10.37 14.83
C GLU A 489 -10.59 -11.36 13.71
N LEU A 490 -10.20 -10.98 12.47
CA LEU A 490 -10.28 -11.88 11.31
C LEU A 490 -8.97 -12.58 11.10
N PHE A 491 -8.99 -13.90 11.12
CA PHE A 491 -7.85 -14.75 10.77
C PHE A 491 -8.05 -15.45 9.43
N ILE A 492 -7.00 -15.48 8.60
CA ILE A 492 -6.90 -16.29 7.37
C ILE A 492 -5.47 -16.80 7.28
N GLY A 493 -5.27 -18.12 7.13
CA GLY A 493 -3.93 -18.71 7.07
C GLY A 493 -3.11 -18.50 8.35
N ALA A 494 -3.78 -18.53 9.51
CA ALA A 494 -3.19 -18.23 10.83
C ALA A 494 -2.50 -16.85 10.89
N ARG A 495 -3.15 -15.85 10.29
CA ARG A 495 -2.71 -14.44 10.32
C ARG A 495 -3.92 -13.55 10.50
N GLU A 496 -3.81 -12.56 11.36
CA GLU A 496 -4.79 -11.50 11.55
C GLU A 496 -4.81 -10.56 10.32
N TYR A 497 -5.99 -10.24 9.83
CA TYR A 497 -6.24 -9.31 8.72
C TYR A 497 -7.02 -8.08 9.13
N ALA A 498 -7.93 -8.24 10.09
CA ALA A 498 -8.79 -7.18 10.57
C ALA A 498 -9.03 -7.31 12.07
N ASN A 499 -9.28 -6.20 12.72
CA ASN A 499 -9.68 -6.07 14.12
C ASN A 499 -10.78 -5.03 14.21
N GLY A 500 -11.89 -5.35 14.85
CA GLY A 500 -13.01 -4.42 14.98
C GLY A 500 -13.87 -4.71 16.19
N TYR A 501 -14.62 -3.72 16.62
CA TYR A 501 -15.44 -3.83 17.82
C TYR A 501 -16.58 -2.82 17.89
N SER A 502 -17.52 -3.06 18.80
CA SER A 502 -18.38 -2.01 19.32
C SER A 502 -17.54 -1.10 20.20
N GLU A 503 -17.52 0.18 19.89
CA GLU A 503 -16.67 1.15 20.56
C GLU A 503 -17.10 1.42 22.01
N LEU A 504 -16.14 1.48 22.91
CA LEU A 504 -16.38 1.97 24.26
C LEU A 504 -16.64 3.48 24.19
N ASN A 505 -17.84 3.88 24.59
CA ASN A 505 -18.31 5.26 24.54
C ASN A 505 -18.67 5.84 25.90
N ASP A 506 -18.43 5.10 26.99
CA ASP A 506 -18.56 5.59 28.36
C ASP A 506 -17.23 6.23 28.82
N PRO A 507 -17.18 7.55 29.04
CA PRO A 507 -15.94 8.23 29.43
C PRO A 507 -15.42 7.80 30.81
N VAL A 508 -16.30 7.36 31.72
CA VAL A 508 -15.89 6.91 33.06
C VAL A 508 -15.22 5.55 32.99
N GLU A 509 -15.79 4.62 32.24
CA GLU A 509 -15.20 3.30 32.02
C GLU A 509 -13.90 3.43 31.20
N GLN A 510 -13.87 4.27 30.17
CA GLN A 510 -12.67 4.50 29.35
C GLN A 510 -11.50 5.06 30.17
N ARG A 511 -11.78 5.99 31.09
CA ARG A 511 -10.76 6.51 32.01
C ARG A 511 -10.18 5.40 32.88
N ALA A 512 -11.03 4.56 33.46
CA ALA A 512 -10.57 3.46 34.30
C ALA A 512 -9.66 2.48 33.52
N ARG A 513 -10.01 2.19 32.27
CA ARG A 513 -9.18 1.32 31.41
C ARG A 513 -7.84 1.96 31.01
N PHE A 514 -7.80 3.26 30.72
CA PHE A 514 -6.55 3.98 30.49
C PHE A 514 -5.66 4.05 31.73
N GLU A 515 -6.26 4.15 32.92
CA GLU A 515 -5.51 4.07 34.18
C GLU A 515 -4.90 2.67 34.41
N ASP A 516 -5.58 1.60 33.96
CA ASP A 516 -5.03 0.24 33.97
C ASP A 516 -3.84 0.11 33.02
N GLU A 517 -3.94 0.63 31.78
CA GLU A 517 -2.83 0.66 30.81
C GLU A 517 -1.65 1.51 31.33
N GLN A 518 -1.93 2.69 31.92
CA GLN A 518 -0.89 3.53 32.52
C GLN A 518 -0.14 2.78 33.62
N ARG A 519 -0.84 2.00 34.46
CA ARG A 519 -0.20 1.15 35.48
C ARG A 519 0.66 0.04 34.86
N ALA A 520 0.21 -0.56 33.77
CA ALA A 520 0.99 -1.56 33.03
C ALA A 520 2.28 -0.94 32.46
N LYS A 521 2.18 0.28 31.90
CA LYS A 521 3.32 1.05 31.41
C LYS A 521 4.34 1.37 32.50
N GLU A 522 3.87 1.83 33.65
CA GLU A 522 4.71 2.10 34.84
C GLU A 522 5.36 0.82 35.39
N ALA A 523 4.71 -0.33 35.21
CA ALA A 523 5.25 -1.66 35.54
C ALA A 523 6.24 -2.22 34.49
N GLY A 524 6.57 -1.43 33.44
CA GLY A 524 7.57 -1.77 32.41
C GLY A 524 6.98 -2.40 31.14
N ASP A 525 5.73 -2.15 30.83
CA ASP A 525 5.15 -2.47 29.54
C ASP A 525 5.33 -1.31 28.56
N ASP A 526 6.36 -1.40 27.71
CA ASP A 526 6.73 -0.33 26.77
C ASP A 526 5.72 -0.15 25.60
N GLU A 527 4.77 -1.10 25.45
CA GLU A 527 3.75 -1.08 24.40
C GLU A 527 2.42 -0.50 24.91
N ALA A 528 2.23 -0.45 26.23
CA ALA A 528 1.03 0.12 26.83
C ALA A 528 0.93 1.63 26.56
N ALA A 529 -0.29 2.09 26.26
CA ALA A 529 -0.58 3.51 26.02
C ALA A 529 -0.57 4.32 27.33
N GLY A 530 -0.44 5.63 27.21
CA GLY A 530 -0.72 6.57 28.30
C GLY A 530 -2.17 7.03 28.29
N ILE A 531 -2.53 7.87 29.27
CA ILE A 531 -3.86 8.49 29.32
C ILE A 531 -3.93 9.62 28.30
N ASP A 532 -4.83 9.52 27.32
CA ASP A 532 -5.15 10.62 26.40
C ASP A 532 -6.32 11.46 26.99
N GLU A 533 -5.98 12.50 27.73
CA GLU A 533 -6.95 13.40 28.37
C GLU A 533 -7.80 14.17 27.35
N ASP A 534 -7.29 14.44 26.16
CA ASP A 534 -8.05 15.11 25.10
C ASP A 534 -9.10 14.17 24.50
N TYR A 535 -8.78 12.89 24.34
CA TYR A 535 -9.75 11.88 23.91
C TYR A 535 -10.85 11.67 24.96
N LEU A 536 -10.48 11.58 26.22
CA LEU A 536 -11.47 11.48 27.33
C LEU A 536 -12.41 12.70 27.34
N ARG A 537 -11.87 13.91 27.21
CA ARG A 537 -12.66 15.13 27.08
C ARG A 537 -13.58 15.09 25.85
N ALA A 538 -13.15 14.53 24.73
CA ALA A 538 -14.00 14.34 23.57
C ALA A 538 -15.17 13.41 23.88
N LEU A 539 -14.93 12.25 24.55
CA LEU A 539 -15.98 11.34 24.97
C LEU A 539 -17.00 11.98 25.92
N GLU A 540 -16.58 12.92 26.76
CA GLU A 540 -17.47 13.66 27.68
C GLU A 540 -18.49 14.52 26.93
N TYR A 541 -18.24 14.92 25.66
CA TYR A 541 -19.24 15.55 24.81
C TYR A 541 -20.28 14.58 24.27
N GLY A 542 -20.04 13.27 24.42
CA GLY A 542 -20.93 12.18 24.01
C GLY A 542 -20.58 11.61 22.62
N MET A 543 -20.15 10.35 22.60
CA MET A 543 -20.01 9.57 21.38
C MET A 543 -21.23 8.66 21.23
N PRO A 544 -21.93 8.68 20.07
CA PRO A 544 -23.04 7.75 19.83
C PRO A 544 -22.56 6.29 19.87
N PRO A 545 -23.46 5.29 19.99
CA PRO A 545 -23.08 3.91 19.71
C PRO A 545 -22.36 3.81 18.36
N THR A 546 -21.19 3.22 18.35
CA THR A 546 -20.29 3.26 17.18
C THR A 546 -19.64 1.89 16.99
N GLY A 547 -19.58 1.41 15.75
CA GLY A 547 -18.75 0.29 15.34
C GLY A 547 -17.47 0.80 14.69
N GLY A 548 -16.34 0.22 15.03
CA GLY A 548 -15.04 0.52 14.47
C GLY A 548 -14.35 -0.71 13.89
N LEU A 549 -13.53 -0.50 12.88
CA LEU A 549 -12.84 -1.56 12.13
C LEU A 549 -11.49 -1.08 11.62
N GLY A 550 -10.44 -1.83 11.89
CA GLY A 550 -9.11 -1.67 11.29
C GLY A 550 -8.76 -2.87 10.40
N ILE A 551 -8.23 -2.60 9.20
CA ILE A 551 -7.77 -3.64 8.26
C ILE A 551 -6.32 -3.35 7.85
N GLY A 552 -5.46 -4.37 7.95
CA GLY A 552 -4.08 -4.32 7.46
C GLY A 552 -4.03 -4.42 5.94
N MET A 553 -3.95 -3.29 5.23
CA MET A 553 -3.98 -3.24 3.76
C MET A 553 -2.84 -4.00 3.10
N ASP A 554 -1.66 -4.01 3.73
CA ASP A 554 -0.52 -4.77 3.24
C ASP A 554 -0.78 -6.28 3.32
N ARG A 555 -1.40 -6.76 4.40
CA ARG A 555 -1.78 -8.18 4.57
C ARG A 555 -2.83 -8.62 3.54
N VAL A 556 -3.86 -7.79 3.30
CA VAL A 556 -4.86 -8.05 2.24
C VAL A 556 -4.20 -8.09 0.87
N ALA A 557 -3.30 -7.14 0.58
CA ALA A 557 -2.55 -7.14 -0.69
C ALA A 557 -1.67 -8.40 -0.84
N MET A 558 -1.04 -8.89 0.25
CA MET A 558 -0.29 -10.16 0.24
C MET A 558 -1.17 -11.35 -0.10
N LEU A 559 -2.34 -11.46 0.54
CA LEU A 559 -3.30 -12.55 0.31
C LEU A 559 -3.72 -12.59 -1.15
N LEU A 560 -4.17 -11.45 -1.69
CA LEU A 560 -4.72 -11.36 -3.04
C LEU A 560 -3.65 -11.42 -4.14
N ALA A 561 -2.40 -11.04 -3.85
CA ALA A 561 -1.27 -11.21 -4.76
C ALA A 561 -0.64 -12.60 -4.67
N GLY A 562 -0.98 -13.44 -3.68
CA GLY A 562 -0.42 -14.77 -3.46
C GLY A 562 1.03 -14.74 -2.98
N VAL A 563 1.46 -13.69 -2.26
CA VAL A 563 2.83 -13.53 -1.76
C VAL A 563 2.89 -13.71 -0.23
N THR A 564 4.04 -14.16 0.27
CA THR A 564 4.18 -14.55 1.67
C THR A 564 4.94 -13.55 2.54
N SER A 565 5.60 -12.56 1.92
CA SER A 565 6.36 -11.54 2.64
C SER A 565 5.80 -10.14 2.43
N ILE A 566 5.64 -9.39 3.51
CA ILE A 566 5.19 -7.98 3.48
C ILE A 566 6.11 -7.08 2.64
N LYS A 567 7.39 -7.43 2.53
CA LYS A 567 8.37 -6.72 1.71
C LYS A 567 8.06 -6.80 0.21
N GLU A 568 7.29 -7.79 -0.23
CA GLU A 568 6.89 -7.93 -1.62
C GLU A 568 5.79 -6.94 -2.02
N VAL A 569 4.93 -6.55 -1.08
CA VAL A 569 3.83 -5.60 -1.31
C VAL A 569 4.16 -4.16 -0.93
N ILE A 570 5.31 -3.90 -0.33
CA ILE A 570 5.84 -2.56 -0.05
C ILE A 570 6.89 -2.23 -1.11
N LEU A 571 6.74 -1.09 -1.82
CA LEU A 571 7.64 -0.70 -2.91
C LEU A 571 9.09 -0.59 -2.42
N PHE A 572 9.30 0.11 -1.33
CA PHE A 572 10.62 0.32 -0.71
C PHE A 572 10.53 -0.04 0.78
N PRO A 573 10.65 -1.35 1.12
CA PRO A 573 10.58 -1.80 2.51
C PRO A 573 11.81 -1.34 3.30
N THR A 574 11.66 -1.22 4.62
CA THR A 574 12.78 -0.92 5.50
C THR A 574 13.76 -2.08 5.53
N LEU A 575 15.01 -1.81 5.22
CA LEU A 575 16.10 -2.78 5.21
C LEU A 575 17.28 -2.23 6.03
N ARG A 576 18.12 -3.13 6.56
CA ARG A 576 19.39 -2.71 7.17
C ARG A 576 20.28 -2.02 6.14
N HIS A 577 21.06 -1.03 6.57
CA HIS A 577 22.05 -0.40 5.69
C HIS A 577 22.99 -1.46 5.12
N GLU A 578 23.25 -1.37 3.82
CA GLU A 578 24.31 -2.11 3.17
C GLU A 578 25.64 -1.48 3.60
N VAL A 579 26.53 -2.28 4.14
CA VAL A 579 27.92 -1.85 4.38
C VAL A 579 28.60 -2.00 3.03
N LEU A 580 28.70 -0.89 2.26
CA LEU A 580 29.36 -0.82 0.96
C LEU A 580 30.87 -0.91 1.11
#